data_5af07dabb1b9c722bb8883589de9c225
#
_entry.id   5af07dabb1b9c722bb8883589de9c225
#
_cell.length_a   1.000
_cell.length_b   1.000
_cell.length_c   1.000
_cell.angle_alpha   90.00
_cell.angle_beta   90.00
_cell.angle_gamma   90.00
#
_symmetry.space_group_name_H-M   'P 1'
#
loop_
_entity.id
_entity.type
_entity.pdbx_description
1 polymer ?
#
loop_
_entity_poly.entity_id
_entity_poly.type
_entity_poly.pdbx_seq_one_letter_code
_entity_poly.pdbx_strand_id
1 'polypeptide(L)'
;DDPFNPQANPASFMLTITRPLQEAYDIDQVRVFTVPYTAQFKNIQTSHGRKEMTYDDSRAEGTAKVKGELAFVAKQCASTKFIIAGFSQGAVIAGDVASEIGTGSSAIPPERLLGAVMIADGRRENGVGVNPGVELSGIGAEITMQPLQSIVNLATPGATMTGARPGGFGAVADRAFEICAPNDSVCDAPHAVGNAVDRAGELFMANGTHSLYATNPDVIPGTTASKWTVEWAKTTIDNLQ
;
A
#
# COMPACT_ATOMS: atom_id res chain seq x y z
N ASP A 1 -6.72 4.59 -12.20
CA ASP A 1 -5.82 3.87 -13.12
C ASP A 1 -6.63 2.98 -14.08
N ASP A 2 -5.98 2.47 -15.11
CA ASP A 2 -6.61 1.55 -16.06
C ASP A 2 -6.55 0.11 -15.49
N PRO A 3 -7.69 -0.60 -15.34
CA PRO A 3 -7.71 -1.94 -14.73
C PRO A 3 -7.10 -3.05 -15.60
N PHE A 4 -6.67 -2.73 -16.81
CA PHE A 4 -6.06 -3.69 -17.76
C PHE A 4 -4.65 -3.30 -18.19
N ASN A 5 -4.27 -2.03 -18.04
CA ASN A 5 -2.98 -1.51 -18.44
C ASN A 5 -2.35 -0.62 -17.35
N PRO A 6 -1.42 -1.15 -16.54
CA PRO A 6 -0.80 -0.38 -15.46
C PRO A 6 0.10 0.75 -15.97
N GLN A 7 0.41 0.77 -17.26
CA GLN A 7 1.25 1.80 -17.90
C GLN A 7 0.43 2.90 -18.59
N ALA A 8 -0.91 2.79 -18.61
CA ALA A 8 -1.78 3.80 -19.21
C ALA A 8 -1.64 5.17 -18.56
N ASN A 9 -1.36 5.21 -17.25
CA ASN A 9 -0.96 6.42 -16.54
C ASN A 9 0.56 6.44 -16.32
N PRO A 10 1.34 7.14 -17.15
CA PRO A 10 2.80 7.18 -17.03
C PRO A 10 3.28 7.86 -15.74
N ALA A 11 2.42 8.63 -15.07
CA ALA A 11 2.68 9.27 -13.78
C ALA A 11 2.32 8.39 -12.57
N SER A 12 1.87 7.14 -12.79
CA SER A 12 1.60 6.20 -11.69
C SER A 12 2.84 6.00 -10.82
N PHE A 13 2.67 6.21 -9.51
CA PHE A 13 3.76 6.11 -8.55
C PHE A 13 4.46 4.74 -8.61
N MET A 14 3.71 3.65 -8.74
CA MET A 14 4.29 2.30 -8.75
C MET A 14 5.26 2.07 -9.91
N LEU A 15 5.12 2.80 -11.02
CA LEU A 15 6.06 2.73 -12.14
C LEU A 15 7.45 3.27 -11.78
N THR A 16 7.57 4.13 -10.76
CA THR A 16 8.88 4.60 -10.26
C THR A 16 9.66 3.50 -9.53
N ILE A 17 9.00 2.41 -9.17
CA ILE A 17 9.58 1.23 -8.53
C ILE A 17 9.71 0.09 -9.54
N THR A 18 8.65 -0.23 -10.29
CA THR A 18 8.62 -1.41 -11.14
C THR A 18 9.50 -1.29 -12.39
N ARG A 19 9.58 -0.10 -13.01
CA ARG A 19 10.45 0.11 -14.19
C ARG A 19 11.94 -0.10 -13.88
N PRO A 20 12.53 0.52 -12.84
CA PRO A 20 13.94 0.28 -12.52
C PRO A 20 14.25 -1.18 -12.19
N LEU A 21 13.29 -1.91 -11.60
CA LEU A 21 13.46 -3.34 -11.32
C LEU A 21 13.35 -4.19 -12.59
N GLN A 22 12.43 -3.84 -13.50
CA GLN A 22 12.32 -4.49 -14.82
C GLN A 22 13.56 -4.28 -15.69
N GLU A 23 14.21 -3.12 -15.56
CA GLU A 23 15.46 -2.80 -16.26
C GLU A 23 16.68 -3.50 -15.65
N ALA A 24 16.62 -3.85 -14.36
CA ALA A 24 17.75 -4.44 -13.63
C ALA A 24 17.85 -5.96 -13.78
N TYR A 25 16.77 -6.65 -14.09
CA TYR A 25 16.72 -8.11 -14.08
C TYR A 25 16.08 -8.67 -15.34
N ASP A 26 16.60 -9.82 -15.79
CA ASP A 26 15.96 -10.61 -16.83
C ASP A 26 14.67 -11.26 -16.30
N ILE A 27 13.65 -11.30 -17.15
CA ILE A 27 12.32 -11.83 -16.82
C ILE A 27 12.35 -13.31 -16.41
N ASP A 28 13.34 -14.06 -16.90
CA ASP A 28 13.53 -15.48 -16.55
C ASP A 28 14.04 -15.66 -15.11
N GLN A 29 14.64 -14.62 -14.52
CA GLN A 29 15.13 -14.61 -13.15
C GLN A 29 14.16 -13.91 -12.20
N VAL A 30 13.72 -12.71 -12.58
CA VAL A 30 12.85 -11.87 -11.74
C VAL A 30 11.71 -11.30 -12.58
N ARG A 31 10.52 -11.79 -12.33
CA ARG A 31 9.31 -11.23 -12.96
C ARG A 31 8.78 -10.07 -12.11
N VAL A 32 8.94 -8.85 -12.60
CA VAL A 32 8.37 -7.65 -12.00
C VAL A 32 7.03 -7.34 -12.67
N PHE A 33 5.95 -7.36 -11.87
CA PHE A 33 4.58 -7.19 -12.35
C PHE A 33 3.87 -6.07 -11.61
N THR A 34 3.43 -5.03 -12.32
CA THR A 34 2.56 -4.00 -11.78
C THR A 34 1.12 -4.46 -11.94
N VAL A 35 0.45 -4.76 -10.83
CA VAL A 35 -0.95 -5.22 -10.84
C VAL A 35 -1.87 -4.07 -11.26
N PRO A 36 -2.55 -4.17 -12.42
CA PRO A 36 -3.48 -3.14 -12.86
C PRO A 36 -4.82 -3.30 -12.15
N TYR A 37 -5.35 -2.23 -11.57
CA TYR A 37 -6.70 -2.18 -11.04
C TYR A 37 -7.24 -0.76 -11.10
N THR A 38 -8.52 -0.56 -10.87
CA THR A 38 -9.19 0.72 -11.11
C THR A 38 -8.65 1.86 -10.24
N ALA A 39 -8.23 1.59 -9.00
CA ALA A 39 -7.61 2.55 -8.08
C ALA A 39 -8.40 3.86 -7.92
N GLN A 40 -9.67 3.75 -7.52
CA GLN A 40 -10.62 4.85 -7.32
C GLN A 40 -11.20 4.83 -5.91
N PHE A 41 -11.82 5.96 -5.49
CA PHE A 41 -12.42 6.09 -4.15
C PHE A 41 -13.72 6.90 -4.12
N LYS A 42 -14.35 7.14 -5.27
CA LYS A 42 -15.65 7.82 -5.43
C LYS A 42 -15.79 9.13 -4.66
N ASN A 43 -15.13 10.17 -5.12
CA ASN A 43 -15.28 11.50 -4.54
C ASN A 43 -16.60 12.14 -4.97
N ILE A 44 -17.61 12.18 -4.07
CA ILE A 44 -18.94 12.75 -4.36
C ILE A 44 -18.95 14.28 -4.49
N GLN A 45 -17.88 14.96 -4.11
CA GLN A 45 -17.77 16.42 -4.18
C GLN A 45 -17.50 16.90 -5.60
N THR A 46 -17.02 16.05 -6.48
CA THR A 46 -16.78 16.38 -7.89
C THR A 46 -17.73 15.63 -8.82
N SER A 47 -18.06 16.25 -9.96
CA SER A 47 -18.95 15.62 -10.98
C SER A 47 -18.32 14.36 -11.58
N HIS A 48 -17.00 14.33 -11.73
CA HIS A 48 -16.23 13.20 -12.22
C HIS A 48 -16.18 12.09 -11.17
N GLY A 49 -15.78 12.42 -9.94
CA GLY A 49 -15.62 11.48 -8.85
C GLY A 49 -16.90 10.75 -8.45
N ARG A 50 -18.08 11.38 -8.66
CA ARG A 50 -19.38 10.70 -8.43
C ARG A 50 -19.61 9.47 -9.31
N LYS A 51 -18.92 9.37 -10.44
CA LYS A 51 -19.02 8.25 -11.38
C LYS A 51 -17.92 7.19 -11.14
N GLU A 52 -17.00 7.46 -10.23
CA GLU A 52 -15.93 6.55 -9.90
C GLU A 52 -16.43 5.34 -9.11
N MET A 53 -15.67 4.26 -9.16
CA MET A 53 -15.83 3.09 -8.31
C MET A 53 -15.69 3.48 -6.83
N THR A 54 -16.43 2.82 -5.96
CA THR A 54 -16.28 3.04 -4.51
C THR A 54 -14.90 2.60 -4.03
N TYR A 55 -14.47 3.11 -2.87
CA TYR A 55 -13.22 2.67 -2.24
C TYR A 55 -13.22 1.16 -2.01
N ASP A 56 -14.30 0.62 -1.45
CA ASP A 56 -14.42 -0.80 -1.12
C ASP A 56 -14.39 -1.69 -2.36
N ASP A 57 -15.10 -1.33 -3.42
CA ASP A 57 -15.12 -2.09 -4.67
C ASP A 57 -13.74 -2.05 -5.35
N SER A 58 -13.09 -0.89 -5.39
CA SER A 58 -11.76 -0.73 -5.95
C SER A 58 -10.70 -1.51 -5.17
N ARG A 59 -10.75 -1.46 -3.83
CA ARG A 59 -9.88 -2.25 -2.95
C ARG A 59 -10.11 -3.75 -3.13
N ALA A 60 -11.37 -4.18 -3.23
CA ALA A 60 -11.71 -5.59 -3.46
C ALA A 60 -11.20 -6.08 -4.83
N GLU A 61 -11.34 -5.27 -5.88
CA GLU A 61 -10.77 -5.57 -7.20
C GLU A 61 -9.26 -5.76 -7.13
N GLY A 62 -8.54 -4.79 -6.55
CA GLY A 62 -7.08 -4.84 -6.41
C GLY A 62 -6.63 -6.05 -5.58
N THR A 63 -7.28 -6.31 -4.45
CA THR A 63 -6.99 -7.45 -3.59
C THR A 63 -7.17 -8.78 -4.32
N ALA A 64 -8.27 -8.94 -5.05
CA ALA A 64 -8.54 -10.16 -5.83
C ALA A 64 -7.47 -10.39 -6.92
N LYS A 65 -7.03 -9.32 -7.60
CA LYS A 65 -5.99 -9.40 -8.62
C LYS A 65 -4.62 -9.75 -8.04
N VAL A 66 -4.22 -9.13 -6.90
CA VAL A 66 -2.95 -9.49 -6.22
C VAL A 66 -2.96 -10.95 -5.78
N LYS A 67 -4.02 -11.39 -5.09
CA LYS A 67 -4.14 -12.79 -4.64
C LYS A 67 -4.18 -13.77 -5.80
N GLY A 68 -4.90 -13.43 -6.88
CA GLY A 68 -4.96 -14.23 -8.10
C GLY A 68 -3.59 -14.40 -8.76
N GLU A 69 -2.81 -13.33 -8.87
CA GLU A 69 -1.46 -13.37 -9.43
C GLU A 69 -0.50 -14.20 -8.56
N LEU A 70 -0.52 -13.98 -7.24
CA LEU A 70 0.28 -14.77 -6.31
C LEU A 70 -0.04 -16.27 -6.40
N ALA A 71 -1.33 -16.61 -6.40
CA ALA A 71 -1.77 -18.01 -6.52
C ALA A 71 -1.40 -18.64 -7.86
N PHE A 72 -1.54 -17.87 -8.96
CA PHE A 72 -1.14 -18.32 -10.31
C PHE A 72 0.34 -18.65 -10.36
N VAL A 73 1.21 -17.71 -9.95
CA VAL A 73 2.67 -17.89 -9.94
C VAL A 73 3.09 -19.00 -8.97
N ALA A 74 2.48 -19.06 -7.78
CA ALA A 74 2.78 -20.11 -6.81
C ALA A 74 2.48 -21.51 -7.31
N LYS A 75 1.44 -21.66 -8.14
CA LYS A 75 1.06 -22.92 -8.78
C LYS A 75 2.02 -23.32 -9.90
N GLN A 76 2.54 -22.34 -10.65
CA GLN A 76 3.50 -22.61 -11.74
C GLN A 76 4.88 -23.01 -11.20
N CYS A 77 5.32 -22.40 -10.11
CA CYS A 77 6.62 -22.69 -9.52
C CYS A 77 6.55 -22.63 -7.98
N ALA A 78 6.68 -23.78 -7.34
CA ALA A 78 6.59 -23.92 -5.90
C ALA A 78 7.75 -23.23 -5.14
N SER A 79 8.89 -23.02 -5.80
CA SER A 79 10.07 -22.37 -5.22
C SER A 79 10.07 -20.83 -5.34
N THR A 80 9.15 -20.24 -6.14
CA THR A 80 9.10 -18.79 -6.33
C THR A 80 8.93 -18.08 -4.99
N LYS A 81 9.77 -17.07 -4.76
CA LYS A 81 9.66 -16.11 -3.66
C LYS A 81 8.96 -14.86 -4.14
N PHE A 82 8.36 -14.10 -3.22
CA PHE A 82 7.56 -12.93 -3.54
C PHE A 82 8.05 -11.70 -2.78
N ILE A 83 8.03 -10.57 -3.45
CA ILE A 83 8.05 -9.23 -2.86
C ILE A 83 6.73 -8.56 -3.24
N ILE A 84 6.06 -7.92 -2.29
CA ILE A 84 4.82 -7.19 -2.52
C ILE A 84 5.08 -5.73 -2.18
N ALA A 85 4.67 -4.81 -3.04
CA ALA A 85 4.75 -3.37 -2.75
C ALA A 85 3.45 -2.67 -3.16
N GLY A 86 3.07 -1.63 -2.42
CA GLY A 86 1.89 -0.84 -2.71
C GLY A 86 2.00 0.60 -2.23
N PHE A 87 1.21 1.50 -2.84
CA PHE A 87 1.11 2.90 -2.48
C PHE A 87 -0.34 3.28 -2.19
N SER A 88 -0.59 4.04 -1.13
CA SER A 88 -1.91 4.55 -0.75
C SER A 88 -2.93 3.40 -0.60
N GLN A 89 -4.05 3.38 -1.33
CA GLN A 89 -4.96 2.23 -1.37
C GLN A 89 -4.23 0.91 -1.72
N GLY A 90 -3.24 0.97 -2.62
CA GLY A 90 -2.40 -0.18 -2.94
C GLY A 90 -1.52 -0.63 -1.76
N ALA A 91 -1.13 0.28 -0.86
CA ALA A 91 -0.43 -0.07 0.37
C ALA A 91 -1.34 -0.80 1.36
N VAL A 92 -2.60 -0.37 1.48
CA VAL A 92 -3.61 -1.10 2.27
C VAL A 92 -3.78 -2.52 1.74
N ILE A 93 -3.91 -2.69 0.42
CA ILE A 93 -4.01 -4.01 -0.23
C ILE A 93 -2.76 -4.85 0.02
N ALA A 94 -1.57 -4.29 -0.20
CA ALA A 94 -0.30 -4.99 0.02
C ALA A 94 -0.12 -5.43 1.48
N GLY A 95 -0.45 -4.55 2.42
CA GLY A 95 -0.39 -4.82 3.84
C GLY A 95 -1.39 -5.88 4.29
N ASP A 96 -2.62 -5.86 3.74
CA ASP A 96 -3.63 -6.88 4.06
C ASP A 96 -3.19 -8.27 3.56
N VAL A 97 -2.66 -8.34 2.33
CA VAL A 97 -2.13 -9.61 1.79
C VAL A 97 -0.91 -10.09 2.58
N ALA A 98 0.00 -9.19 2.96
CA ALA A 98 1.16 -9.53 3.79
C ALA A 98 0.73 -10.02 5.19
N SER A 99 -0.27 -9.37 5.79
CA SER A 99 -0.86 -9.79 7.08
C SER A 99 -1.49 -11.18 6.98
N GLU A 100 -2.26 -11.47 5.93
CA GLU A 100 -2.83 -12.80 5.71
C GLU A 100 -1.74 -13.88 5.55
N ILE A 101 -0.66 -13.58 4.84
CA ILE A 101 0.48 -14.49 4.69
C ILE A 101 1.14 -14.71 6.07
N GLY A 102 1.46 -13.64 6.78
CA GLY A 102 2.18 -13.71 8.05
C GLY A 102 1.38 -14.34 9.19
N THR A 103 0.05 -14.22 9.20
CA THR A 103 -0.84 -14.83 10.18
C THR A 103 -1.28 -16.24 9.79
N GLY A 104 -0.86 -16.75 8.63
CA GLY A 104 -1.19 -18.09 8.15
C GLY A 104 -2.59 -18.23 7.56
N SER A 105 -3.25 -17.13 7.22
CA SER A 105 -4.58 -17.11 6.59
C SER A 105 -4.52 -17.20 5.06
N SER A 106 -3.32 -17.15 4.48
CA SER A 106 -3.07 -17.25 3.04
C SER A 106 -2.63 -18.65 2.65
N ALA A 107 -2.87 -19.02 1.37
CA ALA A 107 -2.29 -20.22 0.76
C ALA A 107 -0.78 -20.08 0.47
N ILE A 108 -0.25 -18.85 0.50
CA ILE A 108 1.20 -18.58 0.37
C ILE A 108 1.83 -18.67 1.76
N PRO A 109 2.76 -19.60 1.99
CA PRO A 109 3.39 -19.71 3.31
C PRO A 109 4.37 -18.54 3.56
N PRO A 110 4.55 -18.12 4.83
CA PRO A 110 5.33 -16.93 5.19
C PRO A 110 6.77 -16.92 4.65
N GLU A 111 7.44 -18.07 4.58
CA GLU A 111 8.81 -18.21 4.08
C GLU A 111 8.95 -17.95 2.57
N ARG A 112 7.85 -17.84 1.84
CA ARG A 112 7.84 -17.44 0.42
C ARG A 112 7.72 -15.92 0.23
N LEU A 113 7.32 -15.17 1.25
CA LEU A 113 7.31 -13.72 1.22
C LEU A 113 8.66 -13.19 1.71
N LEU A 114 9.46 -12.63 0.79
CA LEU A 114 10.74 -12.00 1.11
C LEU A 114 10.56 -10.66 1.82
N GLY A 115 9.46 -10.00 1.56
CA GLY A 115 9.03 -8.80 2.26
C GLY A 115 7.89 -8.08 1.57
N ALA A 116 7.31 -7.14 2.30
CA ALA A 116 6.25 -6.26 1.83
C ALA A 116 6.60 -4.81 2.12
N VAL A 117 6.32 -3.90 1.18
CA VAL A 117 6.56 -2.47 1.34
C VAL A 117 5.24 -1.73 1.14
N MET A 118 4.75 -1.11 2.21
CA MET A 118 3.55 -0.31 2.25
C MET A 118 3.94 1.16 2.33
N ILE A 119 3.68 1.91 1.27
CA ILE A 119 3.98 3.35 1.18
C ILE A 119 2.68 4.13 1.34
N ALA A 120 2.59 4.96 2.37
CA ALA A 120 1.38 5.68 2.76
C ALA A 120 0.19 4.75 3.08
N ASP A 121 0.40 3.78 3.96
CA ASP A 121 -0.63 2.82 4.35
C ASP A 121 -1.69 3.43 5.28
N GLY A 122 -2.95 3.44 4.85
CA GLY A 122 -4.10 3.87 5.65
C GLY A 122 -4.36 3.03 6.91
N ARG A 123 -3.71 1.87 7.04
CA ARG A 123 -3.82 0.96 8.21
C ARG A 123 -2.50 0.83 8.99
N ARG A 124 -1.57 1.79 8.80
CA ARG A 124 -0.30 1.80 9.52
C ARG A 124 -0.52 1.95 11.02
N GLU A 125 0.17 1.13 11.79
CA GLU A 125 0.14 1.14 13.26
C GLU A 125 1.57 1.23 13.80
N ASN A 126 1.79 2.08 14.80
CA ASN A 126 3.12 2.24 15.39
C ASN A 126 3.57 0.93 16.08
N GLY A 127 4.78 0.49 15.76
CA GLY A 127 5.37 -0.74 16.32
C GLY A 127 4.86 -2.04 15.67
N VAL A 128 4.04 -1.95 14.62
CA VAL A 128 3.55 -3.12 13.88
C VAL A 128 4.22 -3.14 12.49
N GLY A 129 5.31 -3.87 12.37
CA GLY A 129 6.18 -3.83 11.20
C GLY A 129 7.40 -2.93 11.40
N VAL A 130 8.15 -2.71 10.33
CA VAL A 130 9.42 -1.97 10.32
C VAL A 130 9.21 -0.59 9.69
N ASN A 131 9.54 0.47 10.40
CA ASN A 131 9.60 1.81 9.84
C ASN A 131 11.05 2.15 9.44
N PRO A 132 11.39 2.20 8.13
CA PRO A 132 12.73 2.59 7.68
C PRO A 132 12.95 4.11 7.65
N GLY A 133 11.87 4.89 7.84
CA GLY A 133 11.86 6.34 7.77
C GLY A 133 12.01 7.03 9.12
N VAL A 134 11.56 8.27 9.17
CA VAL A 134 11.51 9.04 10.41
C VAL A 134 10.44 8.49 11.37
N GLU A 135 10.66 8.67 12.67
CA GLU A 135 9.68 8.28 13.67
C GLU A 135 8.43 9.18 13.60
N LEU A 136 7.25 8.57 13.65
CA LEU A 136 5.96 9.23 13.51
C LEU A 136 5.08 8.95 14.73
N SER A 137 4.34 9.97 15.17
CA SER A 137 3.41 9.82 16.27
C SER A 137 2.00 9.41 15.82
N GLY A 138 1.62 9.70 14.58
CA GLY A 138 0.32 9.36 14.04
C GLY A 138 0.20 7.89 13.63
N ILE A 139 -0.99 7.50 13.22
CA ILE A 139 -1.33 6.16 12.71
C ILE A 139 -2.12 6.27 11.42
N GLY A 140 -2.43 5.14 10.80
CA GLY A 140 -3.23 5.10 9.58
C GLY A 140 -4.65 5.66 9.77
N ALA A 141 -5.11 6.39 8.77
CA ALA A 141 -6.42 7.04 8.79
C ALA A 141 -7.59 6.04 8.91
N GLU A 142 -7.46 4.84 8.37
CA GLU A 142 -8.49 3.81 8.52
C GLU A 142 -8.65 3.36 9.97
N ILE A 143 -7.57 3.45 10.78
CA ILE A 143 -7.64 3.14 12.22
C ILE A 143 -8.30 4.30 12.96
N THR A 144 -7.80 5.53 12.72
CA THR A 144 -8.32 6.73 13.39
C THR A 144 -9.80 6.98 13.08
N MET A 145 -10.21 6.74 11.83
CA MET A 145 -11.56 7.03 11.34
C MET A 145 -12.55 5.88 11.53
N GLN A 146 -12.10 4.68 11.91
CA GLN A 146 -12.98 3.53 12.13
C GLN A 146 -14.14 3.83 13.09
N PRO A 147 -13.94 4.47 14.26
CA PRO A 147 -15.04 4.81 15.17
C PRO A 147 -16.04 5.79 14.58
N LEU A 148 -15.69 6.47 13.50
CA LEU A 148 -16.49 7.48 12.80
C LEU A 148 -17.06 6.99 11.49
N GLN A 149 -17.19 5.70 11.29
CA GLN A 149 -17.66 5.09 10.03
C GLN A 149 -18.94 5.72 9.50
N SER A 150 -19.88 6.10 10.36
CA SER A 150 -21.12 6.76 9.95
C SER A 150 -20.88 8.12 9.28
N ILE A 151 -19.88 8.87 9.74
CA ILE A 151 -19.49 10.16 9.16
C ILE A 151 -18.75 9.94 7.85
N VAL A 152 -17.85 8.96 7.81
CA VAL A 152 -17.13 8.58 6.59
C VAL A 152 -18.12 8.19 5.49
N ASN A 153 -19.12 7.37 5.78
CA ASN A 153 -20.14 6.96 4.82
C ASN A 153 -20.97 8.14 4.27
N LEU A 154 -21.15 9.20 5.06
CA LEU A 154 -21.83 10.40 4.59
C LEU A 154 -20.95 11.20 3.62
N ALA A 155 -19.65 11.28 3.88
CA ALA A 155 -18.69 12.02 3.05
C ALA A 155 -18.25 11.22 1.82
N THR A 156 -18.05 9.92 1.98
CA THR A 156 -17.59 9.00 0.93
C THR A 156 -18.34 7.67 1.01
N PRO A 157 -19.51 7.58 0.38
CA PRO A 157 -20.31 6.36 0.35
C PRO A 157 -19.52 5.19 -0.27
N GLY A 158 -19.46 4.06 0.44
CA GLY A 158 -18.72 2.87 0.02
C GLY A 158 -17.23 2.95 0.33
N ALA A 159 -16.86 3.68 1.40
CA ALA A 159 -15.54 3.62 2.00
C ALA A 159 -15.65 3.07 3.42
N THR A 160 -15.17 1.84 3.63
CA THR A 160 -15.13 1.20 4.94
C THR A 160 -13.76 1.35 5.58
N MET A 161 -13.74 1.97 6.75
CA MET A 161 -12.54 2.09 7.59
C MET A 161 -12.38 0.80 8.39
N THR A 162 -11.44 -0.04 8.00
CA THR A 162 -11.32 -1.40 8.54
C THR A 162 -10.51 -1.50 9.84
N GLY A 163 -9.90 -0.40 10.27
CA GLY A 163 -9.11 -0.35 11.50
C GLY A 163 -7.76 -1.08 11.40
N ALA A 164 -7.17 -1.38 12.56
CA ALA A 164 -5.91 -2.11 12.65
C ALA A 164 -6.02 -3.53 12.09
N ARG A 165 -4.89 -4.10 11.64
CA ARG A 165 -4.83 -5.50 11.18
C ARG A 165 -4.80 -6.46 12.36
N PRO A 166 -5.76 -7.36 12.52
CA PRO A 166 -5.72 -8.34 13.60
C PRO A 166 -4.47 -9.23 13.47
N GLY A 167 -3.63 -9.25 14.52
CA GLY A 167 -2.37 -9.99 14.53
C GLY A 167 -1.22 -9.31 13.77
N GLY A 168 -1.41 -8.08 13.29
CA GLY A 168 -0.39 -7.32 12.56
C GLY A 168 0.10 -8.06 11.33
N PHE A 169 1.40 -8.19 11.19
CA PHE A 169 2.04 -8.94 10.09
C PHE A 169 2.53 -10.34 10.50
N GLY A 170 2.20 -10.80 11.72
CA GLY A 170 2.54 -12.16 12.18
C GLY A 170 4.00 -12.53 11.92
N ALA A 171 4.23 -13.69 11.29
CA ALA A 171 5.57 -14.24 11.02
C ALA A 171 6.41 -13.44 10.00
N VAL A 172 5.85 -12.40 9.37
CA VAL A 172 6.56 -11.55 8.40
C VAL A 172 6.76 -10.11 8.89
N ALA A 173 6.50 -9.84 10.18
CA ALA A 173 6.57 -8.49 10.74
C ALA A 173 7.98 -7.86 10.64
N ASP A 174 9.03 -8.66 10.67
CA ASP A 174 10.42 -8.25 10.56
C ASP A 174 10.83 -7.78 9.14
N ARG A 175 9.98 -8.02 8.15
CA ARG A 175 10.17 -7.65 6.74
C ARG A 175 8.93 -7.04 6.10
N ALA A 176 8.01 -6.54 6.90
CA ALA A 176 6.88 -5.71 6.51
C ALA A 176 7.22 -4.25 6.79
N PHE A 177 7.52 -3.49 5.74
CA PHE A 177 8.02 -2.11 5.84
C PHE A 177 6.90 -1.10 5.64
N GLU A 178 6.72 -0.24 6.62
CA GLU A 178 5.71 0.82 6.66
C GLU A 178 6.38 2.19 6.42
N ILE A 179 6.34 2.68 5.19
CA ILE A 179 6.92 3.97 4.80
C ILE A 179 5.84 5.04 4.81
N CYS A 180 6.02 6.06 5.65
CA CYS A 180 5.08 7.16 5.76
C CYS A 180 5.81 8.49 5.90
N ALA A 181 5.34 9.51 5.18
CA ALA A 181 5.84 10.87 5.31
C ALA A 181 5.21 11.58 6.51
N PRO A 182 5.95 12.39 7.27
CA PRO A 182 5.37 13.23 8.30
C PRO A 182 4.23 14.10 7.75
N ASN A 183 3.14 14.18 8.51
CA ASN A 183 1.92 14.91 8.16
C ASN A 183 1.17 14.41 6.92
N ASP A 184 1.46 13.21 6.43
CA ASP A 184 0.57 12.56 5.47
C ASP A 184 -0.69 12.06 6.19
N SER A 185 -1.83 12.70 5.94
CA SER A 185 -3.10 12.40 6.60
C SER A 185 -3.60 10.96 6.36
N VAL A 186 -3.05 10.25 5.38
CA VAL A 186 -3.40 8.84 5.11
C VAL A 186 -2.72 7.90 6.11
N CYS A 187 -1.44 8.10 6.40
CA CYS A 187 -0.64 7.18 7.22
C CYS A 187 -0.07 7.78 8.51
N ASP A 188 -0.14 9.10 8.68
CA ASP A 188 0.27 9.85 9.89
C ASP A 188 -0.89 10.68 10.43
N ALA A 189 -2.08 10.08 10.51
CA ALA A 189 -3.24 10.71 11.11
C ALA A 189 -3.12 10.75 12.64
N PRO A 190 -3.49 11.86 13.29
CA PRO A 190 -3.47 11.95 14.75
C PRO A 190 -4.45 10.96 15.41
N HIS A 191 -4.08 10.45 16.59
CA HIS A 191 -4.93 9.54 17.37
C HIS A 191 -6.25 10.18 17.85
N ALA A 192 -6.22 11.50 18.12
CA ALA A 192 -7.37 12.21 18.65
C ALA A 192 -8.29 12.73 17.54
N VAL A 193 -9.54 12.31 17.55
CA VAL A 193 -10.56 12.65 16.55
C VAL A 193 -11.29 13.96 16.93
N GLY A 194 -10.56 15.01 17.31
CA GLY A 194 -11.18 16.26 17.77
C GLY A 194 -12.02 17.01 16.72
N ASN A 195 -11.69 16.87 15.43
CA ASN A 195 -12.38 17.51 14.30
C ASN A 195 -12.57 16.52 13.16
N ALA A 196 -13.41 15.52 13.39
CA ALA A 196 -13.63 14.39 12.48
C ALA A 196 -14.09 14.81 11.08
N VAL A 197 -14.88 15.87 10.98
CA VAL A 197 -15.41 16.37 9.70
C VAL A 197 -14.31 17.03 8.87
N ASP A 198 -13.45 17.83 9.50
CA ASP A 198 -12.32 18.51 8.84
C ASP A 198 -11.32 17.47 8.33
N ARG A 199 -11.08 16.41 9.10
CA ARG A 199 -10.15 15.33 8.72
C ARG A 199 -10.69 14.40 7.64
N ALA A 200 -11.97 14.10 7.63
CA ALA A 200 -12.57 13.41 6.49
C ALA A 200 -12.34 14.23 5.21
N GLY A 201 -12.42 15.57 5.28
CA GLY A 201 -12.08 16.45 4.18
C GLY A 201 -10.60 16.36 3.77
N GLU A 202 -9.66 16.34 4.72
CA GLU A 202 -8.21 16.25 4.47
C GLU A 202 -7.80 14.93 3.81
N LEU A 203 -8.41 13.81 4.20
CA LEU A 203 -8.20 12.51 3.58
C LEU A 203 -8.54 12.51 2.07
N PHE A 204 -9.55 13.30 1.69
CA PHE A 204 -9.99 13.40 0.29
C PHE A 204 -9.29 14.53 -0.49
N MET A 205 -8.71 15.47 0.20
CA MET A 205 -7.96 16.59 -0.36
C MET A 205 -6.46 16.31 -0.38
N ALA A 206 -6.04 15.08 -0.65
CA ALA A 206 -4.64 14.61 -0.66
C ALA A 206 -3.66 15.77 -0.47
N ASN A 207 -3.18 16.01 0.76
CA ASN A 207 -2.23 17.07 1.00
C ASN A 207 -1.02 16.85 0.08
N GLY A 208 -0.35 17.91 -0.35
CA GLY A 208 0.76 17.82 -1.31
C GLY A 208 1.82 16.78 -0.92
N THR A 209 1.97 16.47 0.38
CA THR A 209 2.87 15.46 0.93
C THR A 209 2.57 14.05 0.39
N HIS A 210 1.28 13.66 0.31
CA HIS A 210 0.87 12.33 -0.18
C HIS A 210 1.30 12.05 -1.63
N SER A 211 1.48 13.07 -2.46
CA SER A 211 1.88 12.91 -3.86
C SER A 211 3.40 12.93 -4.08
N LEU A 212 4.21 13.20 -3.04
CA LEU A 212 5.64 13.50 -3.16
C LEU A 212 6.59 12.34 -2.81
N TYR A 213 6.10 11.13 -2.55
CA TYR A 213 6.92 9.99 -2.14
C TYR A 213 8.04 9.60 -3.11
N ALA A 214 7.89 9.94 -4.40
CA ALA A 214 8.94 9.71 -5.40
C ALA A 214 10.06 10.76 -5.37
N THR A 215 9.82 11.93 -4.77
CA THR A 215 10.72 13.09 -4.83
C THR A 215 11.11 13.66 -3.47
N ASN A 216 10.34 13.39 -2.41
CA ASN A 216 10.60 13.90 -1.07
C ASN A 216 11.72 13.08 -0.40
N PRO A 217 12.92 13.66 -0.13
CA PRO A 217 14.04 12.98 0.52
C PRO A 217 13.91 12.93 2.06
N ASP A 218 12.87 13.56 2.64
CA ASP A 218 12.69 13.66 4.09
C ASP A 218 11.85 12.51 4.66
N VAL A 219 11.26 11.67 3.80
CA VAL A 219 10.48 10.49 4.21
C VAL A 219 11.40 9.42 4.79
N ILE A 220 12.50 9.16 4.11
CA ILE A 220 13.59 8.30 4.57
C ILE A 220 14.88 9.11 4.47
N PRO A 221 15.63 9.34 5.55
CA PRO A 221 16.80 10.19 5.53
C PRO A 221 17.78 9.87 4.40
N GLY A 222 18.01 10.83 3.52
CA GLY A 222 18.96 10.73 2.40
C GLY A 222 18.46 10.05 1.14
N THR A 223 17.18 9.61 1.09
CA THR A 223 16.62 8.98 -0.11
C THR A 223 15.11 9.24 -0.23
N THR A 224 14.50 8.81 -1.33
CA THR A 224 13.04 8.84 -1.50
C THR A 224 12.43 7.46 -1.25
N ALA A 225 11.15 7.39 -0.95
CA ALA A 225 10.46 6.10 -0.72
C ALA A 225 10.61 5.14 -1.91
N SER A 226 10.48 5.65 -3.14
CA SER A 226 10.64 4.81 -4.34
C SER A 226 12.07 4.31 -4.53
N LYS A 227 13.08 5.17 -4.35
CA LYS A 227 14.49 4.76 -4.46
C LYS A 227 14.87 3.74 -3.39
N TRP A 228 14.49 4.00 -2.15
CA TRP A 228 14.72 3.06 -1.06
C TRP A 228 14.10 1.68 -1.36
N THR A 229 12.86 1.66 -1.84
CA THR A 229 12.16 0.40 -2.16
C THR A 229 12.87 -0.35 -3.28
N VAL A 230 13.34 0.34 -4.32
CA VAL A 230 14.10 -0.28 -5.42
C VAL A 230 15.41 -0.89 -4.90
N GLU A 231 16.20 -0.13 -4.14
CA GLU A 231 17.50 -0.61 -3.63
C GLU A 231 17.34 -1.75 -2.62
N TRP A 232 16.34 -1.65 -1.73
CA TRP A 232 16.02 -2.74 -0.81
C TRP A 232 15.59 -4.02 -1.57
N ALA A 233 14.74 -3.88 -2.58
CA ALA A 233 14.29 -5.02 -3.39
C ALA A 233 15.47 -5.67 -4.14
N LYS A 234 16.36 -4.87 -4.76
CA LYS A 234 17.58 -5.36 -5.40
C LYS A 234 18.45 -6.13 -4.41
N THR A 235 18.77 -5.52 -3.28
CA THR A 235 19.58 -6.19 -2.24
C THR A 235 18.96 -7.51 -1.79
N THR A 236 17.64 -7.53 -1.62
CA THR A 236 16.91 -8.73 -1.20
C THR A 236 16.94 -9.83 -2.26
N ILE A 237 16.82 -9.47 -3.54
CA ILE A 237 16.84 -10.39 -4.69
C ILE A 237 18.28 -10.94 -4.87
N ASP A 238 19.26 -10.06 -4.87
CA ASP A 238 20.67 -10.44 -5.12
C ASP A 238 21.22 -11.39 -4.03
N ASN A 239 20.71 -11.28 -2.81
CA ASN A 239 21.05 -12.20 -1.70
C ASN A 239 20.43 -13.61 -1.86
N LEU A 240 19.56 -13.84 -2.84
CA LEU A 240 19.01 -15.18 -3.14
C LEU A 240 19.83 -15.94 -4.21
N GLN A 241 20.69 -15.23 -4.93
CA GLN A 241 21.54 -15.79 -5.99
C GLN A 241 22.85 -16.30 -5.40
#